data_00faac6c8f9abc1c2a4cf4ca65ae4d79
#
_entry.id   00faac6c8f9abc1c2a4cf4ca65ae4d79
#
_cell.length_a   1.000
_cell.length_b   1.000
_cell.length_c   1.000
_cell.angle_alpha   90.00
_cell.angle_beta   90.00
_cell.angle_gamma   90.00
#
_symmetry.space_group_name_H-M   'P 1'
#
loop_
_entity.id
_entity.type
_entity.pdbx_description
1 polymer ?
#
loop_
_entity_poly.entity_id
_entity_poly.type
_entity_poly.pdbx_seq_one_letter_code
_entity_poly.pdbx_strand_id
1 'polypeptide(L)'
;MSAARPGTLDALIQVHQHLIRNPGSTETCAAWRAYCREHGCEWVTTWDSQPYRKTNPDDLSLPGHGRFDDIPQEALDEAVLQIVDTEGPIHLFILTRRLLDAAGFSRAGSRIQARIHEARARLGAQGLIRLDGEFSGRPEQFAVPCLRDWSNLPDALRQLDHVHDSELMLSLVRTVTETGTLERDTAMNDALHRMGFIRLTDNARDRLQAPLERALEMALVVNRNGDLEAGPKAFHRPRSPADPITSLG
;
A
#
# COMPACT_ATOMS: atom_id res chain seq x y z
N MET A 1 -11.38 20.50 28.40
CA MET A 1 -10.60 20.23 27.18
C MET A 1 -11.51 20.48 26.00
N SER A 2 -11.24 21.52 25.21
CA SER A 2 -12.09 21.87 24.05
C SER A 2 -11.84 20.86 22.96
N ALA A 3 -12.87 20.17 22.49
CA ALA A 3 -12.76 19.27 21.34
C ALA A 3 -12.40 20.10 20.10
N ALA A 4 -11.32 19.73 19.41
CA ALA A 4 -10.92 20.36 18.17
C ALA A 4 -12.05 20.25 17.14
N ARG A 5 -12.32 21.31 16.38
CA ARG A 5 -13.35 21.29 15.33
C ARG A 5 -12.95 20.28 14.26
N PRO A 6 -13.86 19.39 13.80
CA PRO A 6 -13.59 18.52 12.67
C PRO A 6 -13.13 19.35 11.47
N GLY A 7 -12.09 18.88 10.77
CA GLY A 7 -11.53 19.56 9.61
C GLY A 7 -10.36 20.50 9.89
N THR A 8 -9.93 20.64 11.14
CA THR A 8 -8.73 21.42 11.47
C THR A 8 -7.45 20.55 11.47
N LEU A 9 -6.30 21.17 11.22
CA LEU A 9 -4.99 20.52 11.33
C LEU A 9 -4.81 19.88 12.73
N ASP A 10 -5.35 20.49 13.77
CA ASP A 10 -5.27 19.99 15.14
C ASP A 10 -6.06 18.68 15.33
N ALA A 11 -7.21 18.54 14.67
CA ALA A 11 -7.98 17.29 14.69
C ALA A 11 -7.24 16.17 13.94
N LEU A 12 -6.60 16.50 12.82
CA LEU A 12 -5.71 15.61 12.07
C LEU A 12 -4.55 15.12 12.94
N ILE A 13 -3.88 16.03 13.63
CA ILE A 13 -2.76 15.72 14.52
C ILE A 13 -3.21 14.81 15.67
N GLN A 14 -4.38 15.08 16.29
CA GLN A 14 -4.90 14.26 17.39
C GLN A 14 -5.25 12.84 16.96
N VAL A 15 -5.90 12.66 15.82
CA VAL A 15 -6.24 11.34 15.29
C VAL A 15 -4.98 10.59 14.91
N HIS A 16 -4.01 11.26 14.30
CA HIS A 16 -2.73 10.67 13.93
C HIS A 16 -1.90 10.26 15.15
N GLN A 17 -1.87 11.08 16.21
CA GLN A 17 -1.22 10.73 17.48
C GLN A 17 -1.88 9.53 18.16
N HIS A 18 -3.19 9.38 18.02
CA HIS A 18 -3.92 8.24 18.55
C HIS A 18 -3.57 6.94 17.78
N LEU A 19 -3.42 7.02 16.45
CA LEU A 19 -2.99 5.91 15.59
C LEU A 19 -1.57 5.43 15.91
N ILE A 20 -0.64 6.37 16.17
CA ILE A 20 0.73 6.04 16.56
C ILE A 20 0.78 5.32 17.90
N ARG A 21 -0.07 5.72 18.86
CA ARG A 21 -0.12 5.11 20.20
C ARG A 21 -0.80 3.76 20.23
N ASN A 22 -1.70 3.48 19.27
CA ASN A 22 -2.48 2.25 19.19
C ASN A 22 -2.42 1.63 17.78
N PRO A 23 -1.23 1.28 17.27
CA PRO A 23 -1.10 0.66 15.97
C PRO A 23 -1.79 -0.71 15.99
N GLY A 24 -2.79 -0.88 15.15
CA GLY A 24 -3.52 -2.16 15.01
C GLY A 24 -4.90 -2.24 15.67
N SER A 25 -5.38 -1.17 16.31
CA SER A 25 -6.77 -1.09 16.74
C SER A 25 -7.68 -0.96 15.51
N THR A 26 -8.55 -1.94 15.30
CA THR A 26 -9.52 -1.95 14.19
C THR A 26 -10.45 -0.74 14.24
N GLU A 27 -10.85 -0.32 15.43
CA GLU A 27 -11.71 0.86 15.67
C GLU A 27 -11.00 2.17 15.29
N THR A 28 -9.73 2.30 15.63
CA THR A 28 -8.93 3.49 15.34
C THR A 28 -8.69 3.63 13.85
N CYS A 29 -8.41 2.52 13.15
CA CYS A 29 -8.29 2.50 11.71
C CYS A 29 -9.61 2.84 11.00
N ALA A 30 -10.74 2.36 11.50
CA ALA A 30 -12.07 2.66 10.95
C ALA A 30 -12.45 4.14 11.14
N ALA A 31 -12.24 4.70 12.32
CA ALA A 31 -12.48 6.11 12.62
C ALA A 31 -11.61 7.04 11.75
N TRP A 32 -10.33 6.68 11.57
CA TRP A 32 -9.43 7.42 10.72
C TRP A 32 -9.83 7.37 9.23
N ARG A 33 -10.21 6.20 8.72
CA ARG A 33 -10.72 6.04 7.35
C ARG A 33 -12.00 6.84 7.12
N ALA A 34 -12.90 6.88 8.11
CA ALA A 34 -14.09 7.69 8.05
C ALA A 34 -13.76 9.19 7.99
N TYR A 35 -12.82 9.64 8.82
CA TYR A 35 -12.33 11.01 8.81
C TYR A 35 -11.70 11.40 7.47
N CYS A 36 -10.83 10.54 6.91
CA CYS A 36 -10.20 10.79 5.62
C CYS A 36 -11.21 10.89 4.49
N ARG A 37 -12.25 10.06 4.48
CA ARG A 37 -13.33 10.13 3.49
C ARG A 37 -14.13 11.43 3.59
N GLU A 38 -14.45 11.87 4.81
CA GLU A 38 -15.24 13.08 5.07
C GLU A 38 -14.47 14.36 4.69
N HIS A 39 -13.14 14.36 4.87
CA HIS A 39 -12.31 15.56 4.72
C HIS A 39 -11.38 15.52 3.50
N GLY A 40 -11.51 14.52 2.62
CA GLY A 40 -10.69 14.39 1.41
C GLY A 40 -9.22 14.12 1.68
N CYS A 41 -8.87 13.60 2.86
CA CYS A 41 -7.51 13.23 3.24
C CYS A 41 -7.18 11.84 2.69
N GLU A 42 -7.02 11.70 1.39
CA GLU A 42 -6.86 10.40 0.70
C GLU A 42 -5.57 9.64 1.08
N TRP A 43 -4.60 10.28 1.78
CA TRP A 43 -3.22 9.82 1.87
C TRP A 43 -2.69 9.65 3.29
N VAL A 44 -3.53 9.41 4.26
CA VAL A 44 -3.02 9.21 5.62
C VAL A 44 -2.84 7.74 5.94
N THR A 45 -1.60 7.36 6.04
CA THR A 45 -1.15 6.03 6.47
C THR A 45 -0.46 6.13 7.82
N THR A 46 -0.26 4.99 8.46
CA THR A 46 0.76 4.90 9.51
C THR A 46 2.08 5.39 8.91
N TRP A 47 2.77 6.29 9.62
CA TRP A 47 3.97 6.94 9.09
C TRP A 47 5.16 5.97 8.94
N ASP A 48 5.13 4.83 9.61
CA ASP A 48 6.21 3.86 9.57
C ASP A 48 5.96 2.76 8.53
N SER A 49 7.02 2.36 7.83
CA SER A 49 6.99 1.20 6.97
C SER A 49 6.64 -0.04 7.79
N GLN A 50 5.68 -0.81 7.32
CA GLN A 50 5.27 -2.05 7.96
C GLN A 50 5.91 -3.23 7.24
N PRO A 51 6.36 -4.28 7.95
CA PRO A 51 6.76 -5.51 7.29
C PRO A 51 5.63 -6.01 6.39
N TYR A 52 5.97 -6.47 5.20
CA TYR A 52 4.99 -7.07 4.30
C TYR A 52 4.33 -8.27 5.01
N ARG A 53 3.03 -8.17 5.25
CA ARG A 53 2.26 -9.27 5.85
C ARG A 53 1.91 -10.27 4.75
N LYS A 54 2.32 -11.50 4.94
CA LYS A 54 2.06 -12.61 4.03
C LYS A 54 0.93 -13.46 4.58
N THR A 55 -0.06 -13.76 3.75
CA THR A 55 -1.10 -14.74 4.10
C THR A 55 -0.47 -16.12 4.28
N ASN A 56 -0.78 -16.77 5.40
CA ASN A 56 -0.35 -18.13 5.61
C ASN A 56 -1.24 -19.07 4.78
N PRO A 57 -0.68 -19.93 3.90
CA PRO A 57 -1.46 -20.87 3.11
C PRO A 57 -2.36 -21.80 3.94
N ASP A 58 -1.94 -22.15 5.14
CA ASP A 58 -2.68 -23.06 6.04
C ASP A 58 -3.95 -22.40 6.62
N ASP A 59 -4.02 -21.06 6.62
CA ASP A 59 -5.20 -20.32 7.07
C ASP A 59 -6.29 -20.27 6.00
N LEU A 60 -5.95 -20.57 4.74
CA LEU A 60 -6.89 -20.59 3.63
C LEU A 60 -7.60 -21.97 3.59
N SER A 61 -8.90 -21.97 3.79
CA SER A 61 -9.73 -23.21 3.78
C SER A 61 -9.92 -23.78 2.37
N LEU A 62 -8.81 -23.95 1.62
CA LEU A 62 -8.85 -24.59 0.30
C LEU A 62 -8.62 -26.08 0.44
N PRO A 63 -9.46 -26.93 -0.21
CA PRO A 63 -9.23 -28.37 -0.21
C PRO A 63 -7.91 -28.67 -0.91
N GLY A 64 -6.93 -29.21 -0.14
CA GLY A 64 -5.69 -29.76 -0.69
C GLY A 64 -5.95 -31.11 -1.38
N HIS A 65 -5.08 -31.47 -2.33
CA HIS A 65 -5.02 -32.79 -2.96
C HIS A 65 -6.21 -33.15 -3.90
N GLY A 66 -6.50 -32.33 -4.85
CA GLY A 66 -7.47 -32.57 -5.92
C GLY A 66 -7.07 -31.85 -7.19
N ARG A 67 -8.03 -31.66 -8.09
CA ARG A 67 -7.85 -30.74 -9.22
C ARG A 67 -8.26 -29.35 -8.74
N PHE A 68 -7.56 -28.30 -9.19
CA PHE A 68 -7.95 -26.94 -8.87
C PHE A 68 -9.39 -26.60 -9.31
N ASP A 69 -9.85 -27.28 -10.37
CA ASP A 69 -11.22 -27.16 -10.89
C ASP A 69 -12.28 -27.68 -9.90
N ASP A 70 -11.90 -28.57 -8.99
CA ASP A 70 -12.83 -29.18 -8.02
C ASP A 70 -12.99 -28.31 -6.76
N ILE A 71 -12.21 -27.21 -6.62
CA ILE A 71 -12.39 -26.25 -5.52
C ILE A 71 -13.75 -25.57 -5.69
N PRO A 72 -14.64 -25.60 -4.67
CA PRO A 72 -15.89 -24.87 -4.72
C PRO A 72 -15.67 -23.38 -4.98
N GLN A 73 -16.58 -22.77 -5.71
CA GLN A 73 -16.47 -21.35 -6.06
C GLN A 73 -16.44 -20.46 -4.82
N GLU A 74 -17.28 -20.76 -3.85
CA GLU A 74 -17.39 -20.03 -2.59
C GLU A 74 -16.08 -20.10 -1.79
N ALA A 75 -15.45 -21.27 -1.75
CA ALA A 75 -14.16 -21.45 -1.06
C ALA A 75 -13.04 -20.66 -1.76
N LEU A 76 -13.04 -20.62 -3.10
CA LEU A 76 -12.08 -19.82 -3.86
C LEU A 76 -12.30 -18.33 -3.63
N ASP A 77 -13.55 -17.87 -3.63
CA ASP A 77 -13.92 -16.48 -3.39
C ASP A 77 -13.51 -16.04 -1.98
N GLU A 78 -13.78 -16.87 -0.97
CA GLU A 78 -13.38 -16.62 0.42
C GLU A 78 -11.85 -16.52 0.57
N ALA A 79 -11.11 -17.44 -0.06
CA ALA A 79 -9.65 -17.40 -0.05
C ALA A 79 -9.11 -16.13 -0.73
N VAL A 80 -9.67 -15.71 -1.86
CA VAL A 80 -9.30 -14.44 -2.51
C VAL A 80 -9.55 -13.26 -1.58
N LEU A 81 -10.71 -13.21 -0.92
CA LEU A 81 -11.04 -12.12 0.02
C LEU A 81 -10.06 -12.08 1.20
N GLN A 82 -9.75 -13.21 1.79
CA GLN A 82 -8.83 -13.32 2.92
C GLN A 82 -7.40 -12.88 2.54
N ILE A 83 -6.92 -13.25 1.34
CA ILE A 83 -5.63 -12.79 0.83
C ILE A 83 -5.66 -11.27 0.59
N VAL A 84 -6.72 -10.75 -0.03
CA VAL A 84 -6.89 -9.31 -0.28
C VAL A 84 -6.93 -8.52 1.03
N ASP A 85 -7.62 -9.02 2.05
CA ASP A 85 -7.69 -8.38 3.36
C ASP A 85 -6.32 -8.26 4.02
N THR A 86 -5.47 -9.27 3.84
CA THR A 86 -4.14 -9.34 4.45
C THR A 86 -3.08 -8.57 3.65
N GLU A 87 -3.07 -8.74 2.31
CA GLU A 87 -1.98 -8.32 1.42
C GLU A 87 -2.36 -7.20 0.44
N GLY A 88 -3.62 -6.72 0.44
CA GLY A 88 -4.07 -5.73 -0.54
C GLY A 88 -3.52 -4.31 -0.34
N PRO A 89 -3.40 -3.56 -1.42
CA PRO A 89 -3.57 -3.95 -2.81
C PRO A 89 -2.53 -4.99 -3.23
N ILE A 90 -3.00 -6.13 -3.77
CA ILE A 90 -2.13 -7.25 -4.14
C ILE A 90 -2.14 -7.45 -5.66
N HIS A 91 -0.95 -7.64 -6.24
CA HIS A 91 -0.80 -7.95 -7.65
C HIS A 91 -1.28 -9.38 -7.97
N LEU A 92 -1.93 -9.56 -9.10
CA LEU A 92 -2.50 -10.84 -9.55
C LEU A 92 -1.48 -12.01 -9.50
N PHE A 93 -0.23 -11.75 -9.86
CA PHE A 93 0.82 -12.76 -9.80
C PHE A 93 1.02 -13.29 -8.37
N ILE A 94 1.08 -12.39 -7.39
CA ILE A 94 1.24 -12.77 -5.97
C ILE A 94 -0.02 -13.47 -5.47
N LEU A 95 -1.21 -12.94 -5.76
CA LEU A 95 -2.49 -13.57 -5.42
C LEU A 95 -2.58 -14.99 -5.96
N THR A 96 -2.25 -15.18 -7.25
CA THR A 96 -2.20 -16.49 -7.88
C THR A 96 -1.25 -17.43 -7.14
N ARG A 97 -0.05 -16.94 -6.78
CA ARG A 97 0.93 -17.75 -6.05
C ARG A 97 0.42 -18.19 -4.69
N ARG A 98 -0.26 -17.30 -3.92
CA ARG A 98 -0.87 -17.65 -2.63
C ARG A 98 -1.91 -18.75 -2.76
N LEU A 99 -2.81 -18.62 -3.75
CA LEU A 99 -3.86 -19.62 -4.01
C LEU A 99 -3.27 -20.97 -4.43
N LEU A 100 -2.22 -20.96 -5.26
CA LEU A 100 -1.53 -22.19 -5.66
C LEU A 100 -0.84 -22.86 -4.47
N ASP A 101 -0.12 -22.10 -3.65
CA ASP A 101 0.59 -22.60 -2.48
C ASP A 101 -0.41 -23.24 -1.50
N ALA A 102 -1.57 -22.60 -1.25
CA ALA A 102 -2.61 -23.12 -0.37
C ALA A 102 -3.30 -24.39 -0.91
N ALA A 103 -3.50 -24.46 -2.23
CA ALA A 103 -4.13 -25.61 -2.88
C ALA A 103 -3.13 -26.72 -3.25
N GLY A 104 -1.83 -26.55 -2.95
CA GLY A 104 -0.79 -27.57 -3.21
C GLY A 104 -0.33 -27.69 -4.67
N PHE A 105 -0.47 -26.61 -5.45
CA PHE A 105 -0.06 -26.58 -6.87
C PHE A 105 1.21 -25.78 -7.08
N SER A 106 2.08 -26.25 -7.98
CA SER A 106 3.32 -25.55 -8.31
C SER A 106 3.19 -24.53 -9.44
N ARG A 107 2.20 -24.68 -10.32
CA ARG A 107 2.02 -23.87 -11.55
C ARG A 107 0.56 -23.62 -11.84
N ALA A 108 0.24 -22.42 -12.35
CA ALA A 108 -1.07 -22.08 -12.90
C ALA A 108 -1.11 -22.33 -14.41
N GLY A 109 -1.84 -23.38 -14.83
CA GLY A 109 -2.24 -23.51 -16.23
C GLY A 109 -3.34 -22.51 -16.60
N SER A 110 -3.67 -22.40 -17.88
CA SER A 110 -4.66 -21.44 -18.40
C SER A 110 -6.03 -21.55 -17.72
N ARG A 111 -6.48 -22.77 -17.38
CA ARG A 111 -7.75 -22.98 -16.67
C ARG A 111 -7.73 -22.42 -15.24
N ILE A 112 -6.65 -22.65 -14.51
CA ILE A 112 -6.47 -22.09 -13.16
C ILE A 112 -6.48 -20.56 -13.22
N GLN A 113 -5.72 -19.99 -14.16
CA GLN A 113 -5.71 -18.55 -14.38
C GLN A 113 -7.12 -18.00 -14.67
N ALA A 114 -7.86 -18.65 -15.57
CA ALA A 114 -9.23 -18.24 -15.90
C ALA A 114 -10.13 -18.25 -14.66
N ARG A 115 -10.09 -19.30 -13.85
CA ARG A 115 -10.89 -19.38 -12.60
C ARG A 115 -10.54 -18.29 -11.59
N ILE A 116 -9.24 -17.95 -11.44
CA ILE A 116 -8.81 -16.85 -10.55
C ILE A 116 -9.29 -15.51 -11.09
N HIS A 117 -9.20 -15.28 -12.39
CA HIS A 117 -9.74 -14.07 -13.02
C HIS A 117 -11.25 -13.96 -12.84
N GLU A 118 -11.99 -15.05 -13.02
CA GLU A 118 -13.45 -15.09 -12.81
C GLU A 118 -13.83 -14.80 -11.36
N ALA A 119 -13.11 -15.37 -10.38
CA ALA A 119 -13.31 -15.07 -8.96
C ALA A 119 -13.09 -13.57 -8.67
N ARG A 120 -11.97 -12.99 -9.16
CA ARG A 120 -11.71 -11.54 -9.02
C ARG A 120 -12.81 -10.69 -9.65
N ALA A 121 -13.22 -11.02 -10.88
CA ALA A 121 -14.25 -10.27 -11.59
C ALA A 121 -15.61 -10.32 -10.87
N ARG A 122 -15.98 -11.48 -10.35
CA ARG A 122 -17.22 -11.70 -9.60
C ARG A 122 -17.22 -10.89 -8.29
N LEU A 123 -16.14 -10.97 -7.51
CA LEU A 123 -15.98 -10.20 -6.27
C LEU A 123 -15.94 -8.70 -6.53
N GLY A 124 -15.35 -8.28 -7.65
CA GLY A 124 -15.37 -6.91 -8.11
C GLY A 124 -16.78 -6.43 -8.47
N ALA A 125 -17.55 -7.24 -9.19
CA ALA A 125 -18.93 -6.94 -9.54
C ALA A 125 -19.85 -6.85 -8.31
N GLN A 126 -19.54 -7.58 -7.25
CA GLN A 126 -20.25 -7.52 -5.96
C GLN A 126 -19.79 -6.31 -5.10
N GLY A 127 -18.79 -5.56 -5.51
CA GLY A 127 -18.23 -4.44 -4.75
C GLY A 127 -17.43 -4.86 -3.51
N LEU A 128 -17.11 -6.15 -3.37
CA LEU A 128 -16.35 -6.69 -2.25
C LEU A 128 -14.85 -6.39 -2.36
N ILE A 129 -14.35 -6.30 -3.59
CA ILE A 129 -13.00 -5.81 -3.91
C ILE A 129 -13.07 -4.77 -5.03
N ARG A 130 -12.06 -3.91 -5.08
CA ARG A 130 -11.77 -3.05 -6.23
C ARG A 130 -10.69 -3.70 -7.07
N LEU A 131 -10.83 -3.64 -8.39
CA LEU A 131 -9.80 -4.01 -9.35
C LEU A 131 -9.18 -2.73 -9.94
N ASP A 132 -7.86 -2.70 -10.00
CA ASP A 132 -7.10 -1.64 -10.64
C ASP A 132 -5.98 -2.28 -11.48
N GLY A 133 -6.26 -2.51 -12.76
CA GLY A 133 -5.42 -3.33 -13.61
C GLY A 133 -5.20 -4.74 -13.05
N GLU A 134 -3.93 -5.08 -12.84
CA GLU A 134 -3.54 -6.37 -12.27
C GLU A 134 -3.68 -6.42 -10.74
N PHE A 135 -4.07 -5.32 -10.09
CA PHE A 135 -4.20 -5.26 -8.64
C PHE A 135 -5.63 -5.54 -8.15
N SER A 136 -5.71 -6.17 -6.98
CA SER A 136 -6.95 -6.40 -6.24
C SER A 136 -6.77 -5.88 -4.82
N GLY A 137 -7.76 -5.17 -4.32
CA GLY A 137 -7.74 -4.62 -2.95
C GLY A 137 -9.14 -4.29 -2.47
N ARG A 138 -9.30 -4.05 -1.17
CA ARG A 138 -10.49 -3.37 -0.67
C ARG A 138 -10.46 -1.92 -1.15
N PRO A 139 -11.62 -1.28 -1.41
CA PRO A 139 -11.64 0.12 -1.85
C PRO A 139 -10.79 1.05 -1.00
N GLU A 140 -10.82 0.86 0.31
CA GLU A 140 -10.06 1.64 1.27
C GLU A 140 -8.53 1.42 1.22
N GLN A 141 -8.06 0.25 0.78
CA GLN A 141 -6.63 -0.03 0.63
C GLN A 141 -6.00 0.77 -0.52
N PHE A 142 -6.80 1.13 -1.51
CA PHE A 142 -6.37 2.04 -2.59
C PHE A 142 -6.45 3.51 -2.18
N ALA A 143 -7.45 3.86 -1.37
CA ALA A 143 -7.63 5.24 -0.91
C ALA A 143 -6.59 5.64 0.15
N VAL A 144 -6.21 4.70 1.01
CA VAL A 144 -5.23 4.90 2.08
C VAL A 144 -4.13 3.84 1.96
N PRO A 145 -3.15 4.05 1.08
CA PRO A 145 -2.08 3.07 0.86
C PRO A 145 -1.24 2.91 2.13
N CYS A 146 -0.79 1.68 2.37
CA CYS A 146 0.18 1.36 3.41
C CYS A 146 1.56 1.23 2.77
N LEU A 147 2.58 1.79 3.41
CA LEU A 147 3.96 1.58 2.99
C LEU A 147 4.46 0.27 3.59
N ARG A 148 4.88 -0.65 2.74
CA ARG A 148 5.34 -1.99 3.13
C ARG A 148 6.84 -2.15 2.90
N ASP A 149 7.50 -2.86 3.80
CA ASP A 149 8.85 -3.37 3.57
C ASP A 149 8.76 -4.74 2.90
N TRP A 150 9.18 -4.80 1.65
CA TRP A 150 9.14 -5.98 0.78
C TRP A 150 10.35 -6.90 0.95
N SER A 151 11.32 -6.53 1.80
CA SER A 151 12.59 -7.26 1.95
C SER A 151 12.42 -8.71 2.41
N ASN A 152 11.33 -9.02 3.10
CA ASN A 152 11.01 -10.37 3.58
C ASN A 152 10.37 -11.29 2.52
N LEU A 153 10.13 -10.79 1.30
CA LEU A 153 9.63 -11.61 0.20
C LEU A 153 10.77 -12.18 -0.64
N PRO A 154 10.59 -13.40 -1.20
CA PRO A 154 11.50 -13.95 -2.20
C PRO A 154 11.63 -13.02 -3.41
N ASP A 155 12.81 -12.99 -4.04
CA ASP A 155 13.11 -12.11 -5.18
C ASP A 155 12.11 -12.25 -6.35
N ALA A 156 11.60 -13.47 -6.59
CA ALA A 156 10.59 -13.71 -7.63
C ALA A 156 9.26 -12.97 -7.37
N LEU A 157 8.94 -12.69 -6.11
CA LEU A 157 7.74 -11.94 -5.70
C LEU A 157 8.04 -10.47 -5.43
N ARG A 158 9.28 -10.15 -5.03
CA ARG A 158 9.77 -8.79 -4.76
C ARG A 158 10.17 -8.10 -6.06
N GLN A 159 9.18 -7.87 -6.91
CA GLN A 159 9.34 -7.11 -8.17
C GLN A 159 8.61 -5.78 -8.03
N LEU A 160 9.19 -4.71 -8.58
CA LEU A 160 8.61 -3.38 -8.46
C LEU A 160 7.26 -3.27 -9.19
N ASP A 161 7.06 -4.08 -10.23
CA ASP A 161 5.80 -4.17 -10.96
C ASP A 161 4.67 -4.79 -10.11
N HIS A 162 5.02 -5.49 -9.02
CA HIS A 162 4.05 -6.02 -8.07
C HIS A 162 3.63 -5.01 -6.99
N VAL A 163 4.23 -3.82 -6.98
CA VAL A 163 3.91 -2.74 -6.05
C VAL A 163 2.92 -1.78 -6.69
N HIS A 164 1.82 -1.50 -6.02
CA HIS A 164 0.80 -0.57 -6.52
C HIS A 164 1.32 0.87 -6.55
N ASP A 165 0.90 1.65 -7.56
CA ASP A 165 1.34 3.03 -7.77
C ASP A 165 1.14 3.94 -6.57
N SER A 166 0.03 3.75 -5.82
CA SER A 166 -0.23 4.53 -4.62
C SER A 166 0.81 4.31 -3.52
N GLU A 167 1.34 3.09 -3.38
CA GLU A 167 2.38 2.77 -2.42
C GLU A 167 3.74 3.34 -2.86
N LEU A 168 4.06 3.24 -4.17
CA LEU A 168 5.25 3.87 -4.74
C LEU A 168 5.24 5.38 -4.56
N MET A 169 4.10 6.01 -4.84
CA MET A 169 3.93 7.45 -4.63
C MET A 169 4.07 7.83 -3.15
N LEU A 170 3.47 7.06 -2.25
CA LEU A 170 3.61 7.29 -0.81
C LEU A 170 5.07 7.22 -0.36
N SER A 171 5.84 6.24 -0.86
CA SER A 171 7.26 6.12 -0.53
C SER A 171 8.06 7.34 -0.97
N LEU A 172 7.82 7.83 -2.19
CA LEU A 172 8.46 9.06 -2.71
C LEU A 172 8.11 10.28 -1.86
N VAL A 173 6.81 10.51 -1.59
CA VAL A 173 6.35 11.64 -0.79
C VAL A 173 6.96 11.62 0.60
N ARG A 174 6.97 10.46 1.26
CA ARG A 174 7.57 10.30 2.59
C ARG A 174 9.08 10.58 2.58
N THR A 175 9.79 10.04 1.60
CA THR A 175 11.24 10.23 1.49
C THR A 175 11.57 11.71 1.39
N VAL A 176 10.92 12.44 0.50
CA VAL A 176 11.13 13.88 0.33
C VAL A 176 10.71 14.68 1.58
N THR A 177 9.58 14.30 2.20
CA THR A 177 9.08 15.00 3.40
C THR A 177 9.99 14.81 4.62
N GLU A 178 10.58 13.63 4.78
CA GLU A 178 11.44 13.32 5.93
C GLU A 178 12.88 13.84 5.75
N THR A 179 13.39 13.81 4.51
CA THR A 179 14.78 14.15 4.23
C THR A 179 14.97 15.62 3.85
N GLY A 180 13.92 16.25 3.29
CA GLY A 180 13.97 17.63 2.78
C GLY A 180 14.21 17.67 1.28
N THR A 181 14.98 18.67 0.81
CA THR A 181 15.29 18.83 -0.62
C THR A 181 16.21 17.72 -1.10
N LEU A 182 15.82 17.01 -2.15
CA LEU A 182 16.57 15.90 -2.73
C LEU A 182 16.63 16.02 -4.26
N GLU A 183 17.77 15.70 -4.82
CA GLU A 183 17.89 15.44 -6.25
C GLU A 183 16.98 14.25 -6.63
N ARG A 184 16.41 14.26 -7.83
CA ARG A 184 15.35 13.34 -8.26
C ARG A 184 15.74 11.86 -8.15
N ASP A 185 16.91 11.47 -8.68
CA ASP A 185 17.35 10.08 -8.67
C ASP A 185 17.70 9.63 -7.25
N THR A 186 18.20 10.52 -6.42
CA THR A 186 18.43 10.28 -4.98
C THR A 186 17.11 10.01 -4.28
N ALA A 187 16.09 10.84 -4.50
CA ALA A 187 14.78 10.64 -3.91
C ALA A 187 14.14 9.31 -4.33
N MET A 188 14.25 8.94 -5.62
CA MET A 188 13.77 7.66 -6.13
C MET A 188 14.51 6.48 -5.51
N ASN A 189 15.85 6.55 -5.41
CA ASN A 189 16.67 5.49 -4.82
C ASN A 189 16.35 5.29 -3.33
N ASP A 190 16.24 6.36 -2.58
CA ASP A 190 15.93 6.31 -1.14
C ASP A 190 14.50 5.81 -0.90
N ALA A 191 13.54 6.17 -1.76
CA ALA A 191 12.19 5.63 -1.72
C ALA A 191 12.17 4.11 -1.95
N LEU A 192 12.98 3.60 -2.87
CA LEU A 192 13.14 2.16 -3.10
C LEU A 192 13.75 1.44 -1.90
N HIS A 193 14.82 1.99 -1.32
CA HIS A 193 15.47 1.42 -0.12
C HIS A 193 14.49 1.32 1.06
N ARG A 194 13.64 2.32 1.24
CA ARG A 194 12.58 2.34 2.27
C ARG A 194 11.60 1.18 2.14
N MET A 195 11.39 0.69 0.93
CA MET A 195 10.52 -0.42 0.61
C MET A 195 11.25 -1.78 0.54
N GLY A 196 12.56 -1.82 0.84
CA GLY A 196 13.36 -3.05 0.80
C GLY A 196 13.86 -3.43 -0.60
N PHE A 197 13.86 -2.50 -1.56
CA PHE A 197 14.52 -2.68 -2.86
C PHE A 197 15.96 -2.17 -2.79
N ILE A 198 16.87 -2.76 -3.59
CA ILE A 198 18.31 -2.58 -3.38
C ILE A 198 18.86 -1.33 -4.10
N ARG A 199 18.37 -1.03 -5.30
CA ARG A 199 18.95 0.03 -6.14
C ARG A 199 17.99 0.56 -7.20
N LEU A 200 18.24 1.80 -7.62
CA LEU A 200 17.58 2.40 -8.76
C LEU A 200 18.22 1.88 -10.08
N THR A 201 17.49 1.05 -10.81
CA THR A 201 17.83 0.65 -12.18
C THR A 201 17.05 1.50 -13.18
N ASP A 202 17.35 1.42 -14.48
CA ASP A 202 16.59 2.14 -15.51
C ASP A 202 15.11 1.71 -15.50
N ASN A 203 14.83 0.42 -15.41
CA ASN A 203 13.45 -0.08 -15.28
C ASN A 203 12.74 0.43 -14.01
N ALA A 204 13.47 0.54 -12.90
CA ALA A 204 12.91 1.08 -11.66
C ALA A 204 12.64 2.58 -11.78
N ARG A 205 13.50 3.33 -12.47
CA ARG A 205 13.30 4.75 -12.76
C ARG A 205 12.04 4.95 -13.62
N ASP A 206 11.90 4.17 -14.70
CA ASP A 206 10.73 4.21 -15.57
C ASP A 206 9.45 3.87 -14.78
N ARG A 207 9.52 2.85 -13.91
CA ARG A 207 8.38 2.43 -13.07
C ARG A 207 7.95 3.49 -12.05
N LEU A 208 8.90 4.28 -11.52
CA LEU A 208 8.63 5.35 -10.55
C LEU A 208 8.19 6.67 -11.21
N GLN A 209 8.31 6.80 -12.52
CA GLN A 209 7.99 8.03 -13.23
C GLN A 209 6.53 8.45 -13.04
N ALA A 210 5.57 7.58 -13.34
CA ALA A 210 4.15 7.89 -13.21
C ALA A 210 3.71 8.18 -11.76
N PRO A 211 4.12 7.41 -10.74
CA PRO A 211 3.90 7.76 -9.34
C PRO A 211 4.45 9.13 -8.94
N LEU A 212 5.65 9.50 -9.42
CA LEU A 212 6.23 10.81 -9.14
C LEU A 212 5.46 11.93 -9.83
N GLU A 213 5.10 11.78 -11.11
CA GLU A 213 4.30 12.77 -11.84
C GLU A 213 2.97 13.01 -11.13
N ARG A 214 2.32 11.95 -10.67
CA ARG A 214 1.08 12.07 -9.91
C ARG A 214 1.28 12.80 -8.58
N ALA A 215 2.39 12.54 -7.86
CA ALA A 215 2.71 13.28 -6.64
C ALA A 215 2.92 14.78 -6.89
N LEU A 216 3.53 15.14 -8.02
CA LEU A 216 3.72 16.53 -8.45
C LEU A 216 2.37 17.19 -8.82
N GLU A 217 1.53 16.53 -9.60
CA GLU A 217 0.19 16.98 -9.97
C GLU A 217 -0.69 17.24 -8.73
N MET A 218 -0.61 16.37 -7.75
CA MET A 218 -1.35 16.49 -6.49
C MET A 218 -0.75 17.53 -5.53
N ALA A 219 0.38 18.15 -5.87
CA ALA A 219 1.15 19.05 -5.01
C ALA A 219 1.58 18.42 -3.67
N LEU A 220 1.80 17.12 -3.64
CA LEU A 220 2.42 16.39 -2.54
C LEU A 220 3.94 16.53 -2.55
N VAL A 221 4.50 16.68 -3.74
CA VAL A 221 5.91 16.99 -4.01
C VAL A 221 5.93 18.18 -4.97
N VAL A 222 6.94 19.02 -4.89
CA VAL A 222 7.20 20.10 -5.85
C VAL A 222 8.62 19.95 -6.41
N ASN A 223 8.79 20.35 -7.66
CA ASN A 223 10.11 20.42 -8.29
C ASN A 223 10.60 21.88 -8.25
N ARG A 224 11.76 22.10 -7.64
CA ARG A 224 12.44 23.40 -7.64
C ARG A 224 13.83 23.25 -8.23
N ASN A 225 14.01 23.78 -9.44
CA ASN A 225 15.28 23.77 -10.15
C ASN A 225 15.91 22.39 -10.38
N GLY A 226 15.09 21.35 -10.49
CA GLY A 226 15.53 19.95 -10.66
C GLY A 226 15.46 19.12 -9.40
N ASP A 227 15.43 19.74 -8.24
CA ASP A 227 15.30 19.05 -6.95
C ASP A 227 13.84 18.90 -6.52
N LEU A 228 13.56 17.84 -5.77
CA LEU A 228 12.25 17.53 -5.22
C LEU A 228 12.18 18.00 -3.76
N GLU A 229 11.09 18.71 -3.45
CA GLU A 229 10.77 19.17 -2.09
C GLU A 229 9.36 18.74 -1.69
N ALA A 230 9.10 18.69 -0.39
CA ALA A 230 7.75 18.47 0.12
C ALA A 230 6.81 19.57 -0.38
N GLY A 231 5.73 19.17 -1.00
CA GLY A 231 4.71 20.09 -1.51
C GLY A 231 3.79 20.60 -0.40
N PRO A 232 2.97 21.64 -0.68
CA PRO A 232 2.07 22.23 0.30
C PRO A 232 0.97 21.28 0.80
N LYS A 233 0.72 20.19 0.06
CA LYS A 233 -0.22 19.13 0.43
C LYS A 233 0.47 17.88 0.96
N ALA A 234 1.80 17.89 1.12
CA ALA A 234 2.53 16.79 1.72
C ALA A 234 2.13 16.60 3.18
N PHE A 235 2.07 15.34 3.60
CA PHE A 235 1.82 15.03 5.01
C PHE A 235 3.13 15.14 5.78
N HIS A 236 3.18 16.07 6.71
CA HIS A 236 4.32 16.20 7.60
C HIS A 236 4.15 15.25 8.80
N ARG A 237 5.22 14.51 9.12
CA ARG A 237 5.27 13.77 10.37
C ARG A 237 5.01 14.76 11.54
N PRO A 238 4.04 14.48 12.43
CA PRO A 238 3.94 15.26 13.65
C PRO A 238 5.27 15.16 14.39
N ARG A 239 5.89 16.30 14.74
CA ARG A 239 7.12 16.30 15.52
C ARG A 239 6.88 15.55 16.82
N SER A 240 7.70 14.56 17.11
CA SER A 240 7.76 13.96 18.43
C SER A 240 8.20 15.03 19.43
N PRO A 241 7.66 15.05 20.67
CA PRO A 241 8.16 15.92 21.73
C PRO A 241 9.66 15.72 22.02
N ALA A 242 10.25 14.60 21.54
CA ALA A 242 11.66 14.26 21.66
C ALA A 242 12.52 14.75 20.47
N ASP A 243 11.91 15.28 19.41
CA ASP A 243 12.68 15.78 18.27
C ASP A 243 13.35 17.13 18.63
N PRO A 244 14.67 17.30 18.43
CA PRO A 244 15.34 18.55 18.74
C PRO A 244 14.73 19.68 17.91
N ILE A 245 14.45 20.80 18.58
CA ILE A 245 13.97 22.03 17.93
C ILE A 245 15.12 22.55 17.06
N THR A 246 15.10 22.22 15.77
CA THR A 246 15.97 22.89 14.81
C THR A 246 15.38 24.28 14.62
N SER A 247 15.99 25.27 15.27
CA SER A 247 15.66 26.69 15.10
C SER A 247 15.83 27.04 13.63
N LEU A 248 14.71 27.36 12.97
CA LEU A 248 14.71 28.06 11.69
C LEU A 248 15.29 29.45 11.94
N GLY A 249 16.55 29.65 11.56
CA GLY A 249 17.21 30.95 11.44
C GLY A 249 16.83 31.62 10.13
#